data_ddcc2b8c5f78a09494367c9445636083
#
_entry.id   ddcc2b8c5f78a09494367c9445636083
#
_cell.length_a   1.000
_cell.length_b   1.000
_cell.length_c   1.000
_cell.angle_alpha   90.00
_cell.angle_beta   90.00
_cell.angle_gamma   90.00
#
_symmetry.space_group_name_H-M   'P 1'
#
loop_
_entity.id
_entity.type
_entity.pdbx_description
1 polymer ?
#
loop_
_entity_poly.entity_id
_entity_poly.type
_entity_poly.pdbx_seq_one_letter_code
_entity_poly.pdbx_strand_id
1 'polypeptide(L)'
;MLSFKKIEQSDINELKKYYDYDECMGCDTNLLNAYLWRNEYNIKFAFYDDTIVKVYCNPDESVWGYCMPTGKNIKGALEEVFKDAEERNGNLQIVMLTNGNRAMLETMFPGKFDYVRSPENQDYIYTSRDLATLAGKRFHAKRNHISKFYRTYTDTRFETLSDSNITDALTVAKLWCAENDTDPEASSEITAIREMCDLKDEYNVKGAVLYVDSKPVAMTLGSEISPKVYDINFEKALREYDGVYAVINNEFAKTLTQYEYINREEDMGLEGLKKSKLSYNPVIILDRWNAIPKKR
;
A
#
# COMPACT_ATOMS: atom_id res chain seq x y z
N MET A 1 19.63 -1.42 23.32
CA MET A 1 19.31 -2.03 22.00
C MET A 1 17.81 -2.35 21.96
N LEU A 2 17.09 -1.90 20.94
CA LEU A 2 15.66 -2.18 20.74
C LEU A 2 15.43 -3.67 20.43
N SER A 3 14.38 -4.27 21.01
CA SER A 3 14.01 -5.67 20.77
C SER A 3 12.96 -5.75 19.68
N PHE A 4 13.38 -6.01 18.45
CA PHE A 4 12.49 -6.11 17.31
C PHE A 4 11.90 -7.51 17.16
N LYS A 5 10.59 -7.59 16.95
CA LYS A 5 9.86 -8.82 16.59
C LYS A 5 9.14 -8.64 15.26
N LYS A 6 8.95 -9.72 14.50
CA LYS A 6 8.06 -9.73 13.33
C LYS A 6 6.62 -9.46 13.78
N ILE A 7 5.85 -8.80 12.93
CA ILE A 7 4.42 -8.61 13.16
C ILE A 7 3.70 -9.95 12.97
N GLU A 8 2.85 -10.29 13.94
CA GLU A 8 1.90 -11.39 13.86
C GLU A 8 0.48 -10.85 13.66
N GLN A 9 -0.44 -11.69 13.19
CA GLN A 9 -1.84 -11.28 12.99
C GLN A 9 -2.46 -10.67 14.26
N SER A 10 -2.19 -11.29 15.43
CA SER A 10 -2.67 -10.78 16.72
C SER A 10 -2.17 -9.39 17.10
N ASP A 11 -1.02 -8.98 16.55
CA ASP A 11 -0.43 -7.66 16.84
C ASP A 11 -1.14 -6.51 16.10
N ILE A 12 -1.83 -6.76 14.99
CA ILE A 12 -2.40 -5.72 14.12
C ILE A 12 -3.30 -4.77 14.91
N ASN A 13 -4.25 -5.31 15.67
CA ASN A 13 -5.18 -4.50 16.46
C ASN A 13 -4.50 -3.81 17.65
N GLU A 14 -3.43 -4.39 18.21
CA GLU A 14 -2.66 -3.77 19.28
C GLU A 14 -1.83 -2.59 18.76
N LEU A 15 -1.13 -2.77 17.66
CA LEU A 15 -0.31 -1.74 17.04
C LEU A 15 -1.12 -0.53 16.58
N LYS A 16 -2.38 -0.74 16.16
CA LYS A 16 -3.28 0.33 15.72
C LYS A 16 -3.45 1.45 16.77
N LYS A 17 -3.36 1.15 18.06
CA LYS A 17 -3.50 2.12 19.16
C LYS A 17 -2.40 3.19 19.19
N TYR A 18 -1.28 2.95 18.54
CA TYR A 18 -0.14 3.86 18.51
C TYR A 18 -0.19 4.85 17.34
N TYR A 19 -1.03 4.59 16.34
CA TYR A 19 -1.20 5.47 15.19
C TYR A 19 -2.28 6.52 15.47
N ASP A 20 -2.08 7.74 14.96
CA ASP A 20 -3.16 8.71 14.78
C ASP A 20 -3.98 8.26 13.57
N TYR A 21 -4.88 7.31 13.82
CA TYR A 21 -5.54 6.54 12.78
C TYR A 21 -6.37 7.41 11.85
N ASP A 22 -6.95 8.50 12.36
CA ASP A 22 -7.79 9.40 11.57
C ASP A 22 -6.99 10.23 10.56
N GLU A 23 -5.69 10.39 10.79
CA GLU A 23 -4.78 11.18 9.93
C GLU A 23 -3.88 10.31 9.04
N CYS A 24 -3.97 8.99 9.16
CA CYS A 24 -3.20 8.07 8.31
C CYS A 24 -3.72 8.10 6.87
N MET A 25 -2.81 8.25 5.91
CA MET A 25 -3.13 8.26 4.49
C MET A 25 -2.26 7.33 3.65
N GLY A 26 -1.06 6.99 4.10
CA GLY A 26 -0.08 6.22 3.36
C GLY A 26 -0.22 4.71 3.53
N CYS A 27 0.05 3.94 2.48
CA CYS A 27 0.01 2.47 2.52
C CYS A 27 0.96 1.88 3.58
N ASP A 28 2.06 2.57 3.90
CA ASP A 28 3.00 2.17 4.94
C ASP A 28 2.44 2.27 6.37
N THR A 29 1.33 2.99 6.57
CA THR A 29 0.59 3.05 7.85
C THR A 29 -0.55 2.04 7.93
N ASN A 30 -0.84 1.34 6.84
CA ASN A 30 -1.77 0.22 6.82
C ASN A 30 -1.13 -1.01 7.48
N LEU A 31 -1.60 -1.35 8.68
CA LEU A 31 -1.02 -2.45 9.46
C LEU A 31 -1.29 -3.82 8.86
N LEU A 32 -2.44 -4.01 8.19
CA LEU A 32 -2.69 -5.24 7.44
C LEU A 32 -1.68 -5.36 6.28
N ASN A 33 -1.43 -4.27 5.55
CA ASN A 33 -0.41 -4.26 4.50
C ASN A 33 0.99 -4.59 5.06
N ALA A 34 1.37 -3.99 6.21
CA ALA A 34 2.63 -4.32 6.88
C ALA A 34 2.72 -5.82 7.27
N TYR A 35 1.60 -6.43 7.70
CA TYR A 35 1.53 -7.86 7.99
C TYR A 35 1.67 -8.71 6.73
N LEU A 36 0.95 -8.40 5.65
CA LEU A 36 1.00 -9.14 4.40
C LEU A 36 2.41 -9.17 3.80
N TRP A 37 3.14 -8.07 3.89
CA TRP A 37 4.49 -7.92 3.35
C TRP A 37 5.63 -8.17 4.36
N ARG A 38 5.30 -8.64 5.58
CA ARG A 38 6.27 -8.84 6.69
C ARG A 38 7.46 -9.74 6.36
N ASN A 39 7.27 -10.70 5.48
CA ASN A 39 8.33 -11.63 5.07
C ASN A 39 9.16 -11.09 3.91
N GLU A 40 8.52 -10.44 2.94
CA GLU A 40 9.19 -9.86 1.76
C GLU A 40 10.13 -8.72 2.16
N TYR A 41 9.62 -7.78 2.95
CA TYR A 41 10.39 -6.63 3.39
C TYR A 41 11.00 -6.80 4.79
N ASN A 42 10.94 -8.00 5.36
CA ASN A 42 11.43 -8.30 6.70
C ASN A 42 11.04 -7.23 7.73
N ILE A 43 9.74 -6.90 7.79
CA ILE A 43 9.18 -5.84 8.62
C ILE A 43 9.13 -6.31 10.07
N LYS A 44 9.66 -5.47 10.99
CA LYS A 44 9.64 -5.73 12.42
C LYS A 44 9.23 -4.50 13.20
N PHE A 45 8.78 -4.73 14.43
CA PHE A 45 8.38 -3.69 15.38
C PHE A 45 9.07 -3.88 16.72
N ALA A 46 9.40 -2.77 17.36
CA ALA A 46 9.83 -2.71 18.76
C ALA A 46 8.98 -1.69 19.52
N PHE A 47 8.81 -1.91 20.82
CA PHE A 47 8.11 -0.99 21.70
C PHE A 47 9.12 -0.21 22.56
N TYR A 48 8.84 1.07 22.73
CA TYR A 48 9.59 1.95 23.61
C TYR A 48 8.65 3.01 24.19
N ASP A 49 8.40 2.98 25.51
CA ASP A 49 7.67 4.00 26.26
C ASP A 49 6.41 4.55 25.53
N ASP A 50 5.36 3.74 25.45
CA ASP A 50 4.10 4.06 24.71
C ASP A 50 4.30 4.50 23.24
N THR A 51 5.36 4.03 22.63
CA THR A 51 5.73 4.34 21.23
C THR A 51 6.20 3.08 20.54
N ILE A 52 5.90 2.94 19.26
CA ILE A 52 6.40 1.85 18.43
C ILE A 52 7.42 2.37 17.42
N VAL A 53 8.40 1.54 17.14
CA VAL A 53 9.41 1.73 16.10
C VAL A 53 9.27 0.60 15.09
N LYS A 54 8.92 0.93 13.86
CA LYS A 54 8.91 0.01 12.72
C LYS A 54 10.26 0.05 12.01
N VAL A 55 10.76 -1.11 11.58
CA VAL A 55 11.98 -1.23 10.78
C VAL A 55 11.77 -2.14 9.59
N TYR A 56 12.53 -1.86 8.56
CA TYR A 56 12.80 -2.78 7.47
C TYR A 56 14.17 -3.40 7.64
N CYS A 57 14.29 -4.70 7.47
CA CYS A 57 15.56 -5.41 7.61
C CYS A 57 16.00 -6.04 6.30
N ASN A 58 17.31 -6.18 6.14
CA ASN A 58 17.92 -6.96 5.08
C ASN A 58 17.72 -8.47 5.32
N PRO A 59 17.95 -9.33 4.31
CA PRO A 59 17.87 -10.78 4.48
C PRO A 59 18.81 -11.35 5.57
N ASP A 60 19.92 -10.68 5.88
CA ASP A 60 20.86 -11.02 6.96
C ASP A 60 20.44 -10.51 8.33
N GLU A 61 19.20 -10.04 8.47
CA GLU A 61 18.60 -9.49 9.68
C GLU A 61 19.17 -8.13 10.13
N SER A 62 20.12 -7.54 9.41
CA SER A 62 20.59 -6.18 9.69
C SER A 62 19.48 -5.16 9.38
N VAL A 63 19.38 -4.09 10.15
CA VAL A 63 18.39 -3.05 9.91
C VAL A 63 18.79 -2.25 8.67
N TRP A 64 17.92 -2.26 7.66
CA TRP A 64 18.06 -1.41 6.48
C TRP A 64 17.63 0.01 6.76
N GLY A 65 16.51 0.21 7.46
CA GLY A 65 16.00 1.53 7.77
C GLY A 65 14.95 1.53 8.89
N TYR A 66 14.97 2.58 9.69
CA TYR A 66 13.99 2.83 10.74
C TYR A 66 12.89 3.76 10.18
N CYS A 67 11.62 3.44 10.43
CA CYS A 67 10.55 4.39 10.16
C CYS A 67 10.47 5.45 11.27
N MET A 68 9.78 6.56 10.99
CA MET A 68 9.43 7.50 12.05
C MET A 68 8.65 6.78 13.14
N PRO A 69 9.09 6.86 14.41
CA PRO A 69 8.34 6.28 15.52
C PRO A 69 6.95 6.89 15.62
N THR A 70 5.97 6.11 16.08
CA THR A 70 4.61 6.58 16.28
C THR A 70 4.12 6.22 17.68
N GLY A 71 3.43 7.15 18.34
CA GLY A 71 3.01 7.04 19.73
C GLY A 71 3.25 8.32 20.52
N LYS A 72 3.38 8.22 21.86
CA LYS A 72 3.45 9.39 22.74
C LYS A 72 4.84 10.00 22.88
N ASN A 73 5.89 9.18 22.89
CA ASN A 73 7.28 9.62 23.13
C ASN A 73 8.16 9.48 21.89
N ILE A 74 7.78 10.16 20.80
CA ILE A 74 8.50 10.08 19.52
C ILE A 74 9.96 10.49 19.65
N LYS A 75 10.25 11.58 20.39
CA LYS A 75 11.62 12.07 20.55
C LYS A 75 12.51 11.09 21.31
N GLY A 76 12.03 10.55 22.44
CA GLY A 76 12.76 9.54 23.20
C GLY A 76 12.97 8.25 22.40
N ALA A 77 11.98 7.82 21.65
CA ALA A 77 12.10 6.66 20.76
C ALA A 77 13.14 6.90 19.64
N LEU A 78 13.23 8.11 19.07
CA LEU A 78 14.29 8.47 18.11
C LEU A 78 15.68 8.47 18.74
N GLU A 79 15.82 8.98 19.95
CA GLU A 79 17.09 8.92 20.70
C GLU A 79 17.54 7.48 20.94
N GLU A 80 16.58 6.58 21.23
CA GLU A 80 16.86 5.16 21.38
C GLU A 80 17.18 4.47 20.03
N VAL A 81 16.51 4.86 18.94
CA VAL A 81 16.85 4.44 17.58
C VAL A 81 18.30 4.82 17.22
N PHE A 82 18.76 6.01 17.61
CA PHE A 82 20.15 6.42 17.34
C PHE A 82 21.17 5.55 18.07
N LYS A 83 20.90 5.20 19.34
CA LYS A 83 21.73 4.27 20.11
C LYS A 83 21.70 2.86 19.51
N ASP A 84 20.51 2.36 19.17
CA ASP A 84 20.35 1.03 18.56
C ASP A 84 21.12 0.91 17.25
N ALA A 85 21.07 1.93 16.40
CA ALA A 85 21.83 1.96 15.14
C ALA A 85 23.35 1.97 15.39
N GLU A 86 23.84 2.71 16.38
CA GLU A 86 25.24 2.74 16.76
C GLU A 86 25.70 1.38 17.33
N GLU A 87 24.93 0.77 18.23
CA GLU A 87 25.23 -0.53 18.86
C GLU A 87 25.25 -1.68 17.85
N ARG A 88 24.42 -1.61 16.77
CA ARG A 88 24.40 -2.59 15.69
C ARG A 88 25.49 -2.38 14.66
N ASN A 89 26.36 -1.36 14.81
CA ASN A 89 27.29 -0.89 13.77
C ASN A 89 26.58 -0.61 12.44
N GLY A 90 25.31 -0.23 12.52
CA GLY A 90 24.41 -0.06 11.39
C GLY A 90 24.46 1.34 10.81
N ASN A 91 23.99 1.44 9.59
CA ASN A 91 23.73 2.73 8.96
C ASN A 91 22.43 3.31 9.54
N LEU A 92 22.54 4.37 10.35
CA LEU A 92 21.36 5.11 10.74
C LEU A 92 20.73 5.75 9.51
N GLN A 93 19.51 5.39 9.19
CA GLN A 93 18.65 6.17 8.28
C GLN A 93 17.20 6.06 8.74
N ILE A 94 16.49 7.19 8.66
CA ILE A 94 15.05 7.21 8.91
C ILE A 94 14.36 7.26 7.55
N VAL A 95 13.55 6.25 7.26
CA VAL A 95 13.00 6.02 5.93
C VAL A 95 11.50 6.24 5.87
N MET A 96 10.95 6.36 4.66
CA MET A 96 9.52 6.51 4.39
C MET A 96 8.88 7.74 5.04
N LEU A 97 9.65 8.79 5.29
CA LEU A 97 9.16 10.03 5.90
C LEU A 97 8.19 10.77 4.97
N THR A 98 7.04 11.13 5.48
CA THR A 98 6.18 12.14 4.86
C THR A 98 6.78 13.55 5.01
N ASN A 99 6.24 14.54 4.31
CA ASN A 99 6.63 15.95 4.52
C ASN A 99 6.43 16.39 5.97
N GLY A 100 5.36 15.94 6.64
CA GLY A 100 5.10 16.23 8.06
C GLY A 100 6.15 15.59 8.97
N ASN A 101 6.44 14.30 8.76
CA ASN A 101 7.47 13.57 9.53
C ASN A 101 8.86 14.19 9.35
N ARG A 102 9.21 14.60 8.12
CA ARG A 102 10.47 15.31 7.84
C ARG A 102 10.56 16.61 8.62
N ALA A 103 9.51 17.42 8.62
CA ALA A 103 9.48 18.68 9.35
C ALA A 103 9.58 18.47 10.88
N MET A 104 8.89 17.44 11.39
CA MET A 104 8.94 17.06 12.79
C MET A 104 10.35 16.59 13.19
N LEU A 105 10.99 15.75 12.39
CA LEU A 105 12.35 15.25 12.62
C LEU A 105 13.36 16.41 12.62
N GLU A 106 13.26 17.32 11.66
CA GLU A 106 14.12 18.52 11.60
C GLU A 106 13.91 19.45 12.80
N THR A 107 12.68 19.58 13.29
CA THR A 107 12.39 20.38 14.50
C THR A 107 13.00 19.75 15.76
N MET A 108 12.94 18.41 15.89
CA MET A 108 13.49 17.69 17.04
C MET A 108 15.02 17.62 17.04
N PHE A 109 15.64 17.54 15.86
CA PHE A 109 17.08 17.35 15.68
C PHE A 109 17.61 18.28 14.56
N PRO A 110 17.63 19.60 14.78
CA PRO A 110 17.97 20.56 13.74
C PRO A 110 19.33 20.32 13.13
N GLY A 111 19.38 20.29 11.81
CA GLY A 111 20.61 20.16 11.03
C GLY A 111 21.34 18.82 11.13
N LYS A 112 20.74 17.80 11.77
CA LYS A 112 21.35 16.47 11.95
C LYS A 112 21.33 15.62 10.68
N PHE A 113 20.34 15.81 9.79
CA PHE A 113 20.10 14.96 8.64
C PHE A 113 20.17 15.72 7.31
N ASP A 114 20.59 15.01 6.27
CA ASP A 114 20.29 15.33 4.88
C ASP A 114 19.04 14.52 4.46
N TYR A 115 18.18 15.15 3.64
CA TYR A 115 16.93 14.52 3.22
C TYR A 115 16.97 14.22 1.72
N VAL A 116 16.80 12.94 1.39
CA VAL A 116 16.77 12.45 0.01
C VAL A 116 15.33 12.04 -0.33
N ARG A 117 14.78 12.57 -1.43
CA ARG A 117 13.44 12.20 -1.90
C ARG A 117 13.46 10.81 -2.51
N SER A 118 12.41 10.02 -2.24
CA SER A 118 12.19 8.65 -2.75
C SER A 118 10.93 8.62 -3.60
N PRO A 119 10.98 9.12 -4.84
CA PRO A 119 9.80 9.27 -5.68
C PRO A 119 9.16 7.94 -6.07
N GLU A 120 9.92 6.86 -6.10
CA GLU A 120 9.46 5.49 -6.37
C GLU A 120 8.53 4.92 -5.29
N ASN A 121 8.61 5.48 -4.07
CA ASN A 121 7.82 5.06 -2.90
C ASN A 121 6.67 6.03 -2.57
N GLN A 122 6.39 7.00 -3.44
CA GLN A 122 5.30 7.96 -3.21
C GLN A 122 3.94 7.35 -3.52
N ASP A 123 2.96 7.55 -2.64
CA ASP A 123 1.60 7.07 -2.88
C ASP A 123 0.79 8.02 -3.75
N TYR A 124 -0.11 7.46 -4.54
CA TYR A 124 -1.05 8.18 -5.39
C TYR A 124 -2.46 8.08 -4.79
N ILE A 125 -2.98 9.22 -4.32
CA ILE A 125 -4.25 9.30 -3.60
C ILE A 125 -5.27 10.08 -4.43
N TYR A 126 -6.47 9.54 -4.53
CA TYR A 126 -7.57 10.06 -5.34
C TYR A 126 -8.80 10.30 -4.47
N THR A 127 -9.69 11.22 -4.86
CA THR A 127 -11.01 11.20 -4.23
C THR A 127 -11.80 9.99 -4.72
N SER A 128 -12.50 9.31 -3.82
CA SER A 128 -13.36 8.17 -4.17
C SER A 128 -14.40 8.56 -5.20
N ARG A 129 -14.93 9.77 -5.08
CA ARG A 129 -15.89 10.35 -6.03
C ARG A 129 -15.32 10.44 -7.44
N ASP A 130 -14.08 10.89 -7.62
CA ASP A 130 -13.46 11.03 -8.94
C ASP A 130 -13.29 9.67 -9.62
N LEU A 131 -12.81 8.66 -8.88
CA LEU A 131 -12.65 7.31 -9.42
C LEU A 131 -14.00 6.63 -9.71
N ALA A 132 -15.01 6.84 -8.86
CA ALA A 132 -16.34 6.25 -9.02
C ALA A 132 -17.12 6.87 -10.19
N THR A 133 -17.04 8.19 -10.39
CA THR A 133 -17.85 8.87 -11.40
C THR A 133 -17.11 9.13 -12.71
N LEU A 134 -15.78 9.25 -12.64
CA LEU A 134 -14.92 9.69 -13.75
C LEU A 134 -15.45 10.95 -14.43
N ALA A 135 -16.02 11.88 -13.65
CA ALA A 135 -16.68 13.07 -14.15
C ALA A 135 -15.69 14.10 -14.70
N GLY A 136 -16.14 14.85 -15.70
CA GLY A 136 -15.38 15.93 -16.28
C GLY A 136 -14.46 15.54 -17.45
N LYS A 137 -13.87 16.57 -18.08
CA LYS A 137 -13.06 16.42 -19.31
C LYS A 137 -11.78 15.61 -19.08
N ARG A 138 -11.17 15.76 -17.90
CA ARG A 138 -9.89 15.09 -17.54
C ARG A 138 -9.98 13.55 -17.55
N PHE A 139 -11.18 12.99 -17.35
CA PHE A 139 -11.40 11.54 -17.36
C PHE A 139 -12.02 11.01 -18.67
N HIS A 140 -12.11 11.84 -19.72
CA HIS A 140 -12.73 11.42 -20.98
C HIS A 140 -12.11 10.16 -21.57
N ALA A 141 -10.78 10.05 -21.54
CA ALA A 141 -10.06 8.86 -22.02
C ALA A 141 -10.45 7.59 -21.23
N LYS A 142 -10.60 7.70 -19.89
CA LYS A 142 -10.99 6.56 -19.05
C LYS A 142 -12.40 6.10 -19.35
N ARG A 143 -13.36 7.04 -19.50
CA ARG A 143 -14.73 6.69 -19.92
C ARG A 143 -14.77 6.05 -21.30
N ASN A 144 -13.91 6.48 -22.23
CA ASN A 144 -13.82 5.86 -23.55
C ASN A 144 -13.31 4.41 -23.49
N HIS A 145 -12.30 4.11 -22.64
CA HIS A 145 -11.85 2.74 -22.42
C HIS A 145 -12.97 1.86 -21.86
N ILE A 146 -13.68 2.34 -20.84
CA ILE A 146 -14.81 1.62 -20.24
C ILE A 146 -15.92 1.40 -21.28
N SER A 147 -16.31 2.44 -22.02
CA SER A 147 -17.35 2.33 -23.05
C SER A 147 -16.95 1.39 -24.18
N LYS A 148 -15.65 1.35 -24.55
CA LYS A 148 -15.14 0.40 -25.54
C LYS A 148 -15.22 -1.02 -25.01
N PHE A 149 -14.80 -1.25 -23.76
CA PHE A 149 -14.87 -2.56 -23.10
C PHE A 149 -16.27 -3.15 -23.15
N TYR A 150 -17.28 -2.42 -22.66
CA TYR A 150 -18.68 -2.90 -22.63
C TYR A 150 -19.32 -3.07 -24.02
N ARG A 151 -18.80 -2.39 -25.06
CA ARG A 151 -19.23 -2.64 -26.44
C ARG A 151 -18.60 -3.88 -27.03
N THR A 152 -17.38 -4.21 -26.62
CA THR A 152 -16.62 -5.36 -27.13
C THR A 152 -17.05 -6.64 -26.42
N TYR A 153 -17.25 -6.55 -25.11
CA TYR A 153 -17.56 -7.69 -24.25
C TYR A 153 -18.99 -7.50 -23.71
N THR A 154 -19.95 -8.21 -24.27
CA THR A 154 -21.38 -8.00 -23.98
C THR A 154 -21.89 -8.84 -22.80
N ASP A 155 -21.24 -9.97 -22.51
CA ASP A 155 -21.53 -10.79 -21.33
C ASP A 155 -20.46 -10.49 -20.25
N THR A 156 -20.74 -9.48 -19.43
CA THR A 156 -19.84 -9.04 -18.37
C THR A 156 -20.55 -8.99 -17.03
N ARG A 157 -19.84 -9.36 -15.97
CA ARG A 157 -20.37 -9.37 -14.61
C ARG A 157 -19.30 -8.91 -13.62
N PHE A 158 -19.65 -7.92 -12.80
CA PHE A 158 -18.85 -7.47 -11.66
C PHE A 158 -19.46 -8.05 -10.39
N GLU A 159 -18.66 -8.76 -9.60
CA GLU A 159 -19.08 -9.34 -8.33
C GLU A 159 -18.14 -8.90 -7.22
N THR A 160 -18.71 -8.49 -6.09
CA THR A 160 -17.94 -8.26 -4.87
C THR A 160 -17.37 -9.58 -4.34
N LEU A 161 -16.21 -9.48 -3.69
CA LEU A 161 -15.52 -10.64 -3.12
C LEU A 161 -16.40 -11.35 -2.08
N SER A 162 -16.44 -12.66 -2.16
CA SER A 162 -17.14 -13.57 -1.25
C SER A 162 -16.44 -14.93 -1.25
N ASP A 163 -16.78 -15.81 -0.33
CA ASP A 163 -16.19 -17.16 -0.29
C ASP A 163 -16.38 -17.94 -1.60
N SER A 164 -17.44 -17.64 -2.35
CA SER A 164 -17.74 -18.33 -3.61
C SER A 164 -16.81 -17.93 -4.77
N ASN A 165 -16.13 -16.79 -4.71
CA ASN A 165 -15.31 -16.27 -5.80
C ASN A 165 -13.84 -15.94 -5.43
N ILE A 166 -13.39 -16.28 -4.23
CA ILE A 166 -11.97 -16.15 -3.83
C ILE A 166 -11.05 -16.95 -4.78
N THR A 167 -11.47 -18.15 -5.17
CA THR A 167 -10.71 -19.00 -6.11
C THR A 167 -10.56 -18.32 -7.47
N ASP A 168 -11.57 -17.61 -7.92
CA ASP A 168 -11.52 -16.85 -9.18
C ASP A 168 -10.58 -15.64 -9.09
N ALA A 169 -10.59 -14.92 -7.96
CA ALA A 169 -9.65 -13.84 -7.70
C ALA A 169 -8.19 -14.34 -7.72
N LEU A 170 -7.91 -15.46 -7.04
CA LEU A 170 -6.59 -16.09 -7.04
C LEU A 170 -6.20 -16.60 -8.44
N THR A 171 -7.16 -17.10 -9.23
CA THR A 171 -6.92 -17.53 -10.61
C THR A 171 -6.45 -16.36 -11.47
N VAL A 172 -7.12 -15.20 -11.40
CA VAL A 172 -6.69 -14.00 -12.12
C VAL A 172 -5.28 -13.57 -11.71
N ALA A 173 -5.01 -13.57 -10.40
CA ALA A 173 -3.69 -13.17 -9.89
C ALA A 173 -2.57 -14.10 -10.40
N LYS A 174 -2.80 -15.42 -10.40
CA LYS A 174 -1.85 -16.41 -10.94
C LYS A 174 -1.65 -16.28 -12.44
N LEU A 175 -2.72 -16.07 -13.22
CA LEU A 175 -2.62 -15.85 -14.66
C LEU A 175 -1.85 -14.55 -14.96
N TRP A 176 -2.07 -13.50 -14.18
CA TRP A 176 -1.33 -12.25 -14.30
C TRP A 176 0.17 -12.45 -14.02
N CYS A 177 0.54 -13.23 -13.00
CA CYS A 177 1.94 -13.59 -12.75
C CYS A 177 2.57 -14.29 -13.96
N ALA A 178 1.86 -15.25 -14.53
CA ALA A 178 2.33 -15.99 -15.72
C ALA A 178 2.52 -15.08 -16.95
N GLU A 179 1.62 -14.08 -17.16
CA GLU A 179 1.77 -13.07 -18.21
C GLU A 179 2.98 -12.14 -18.01
N ASN A 180 3.54 -12.06 -16.79
CA ASN A 180 4.67 -11.22 -16.43
C ASN A 180 5.94 -12.02 -16.09
N ASP A 181 6.03 -13.26 -16.56
CA ASP A 181 7.17 -14.17 -16.36
C ASP A 181 7.54 -14.39 -14.88
N THR A 182 6.55 -14.31 -13.99
CA THR A 182 6.71 -14.56 -12.55
C THR A 182 6.10 -15.92 -12.21
N ASP A 183 6.85 -16.76 -11.49
CA ASP A 183 6.31 -18.03 -10.98
C ASP A 183 5.26 -17.77 -9.91
N PRO A 184 3.98 -18.13 -10.15
CA PRO A 184 2.92 -17.90 -9.18
C PRO A 184 3.13 -18.63 -7.83
N GLU A 185 3.78 -19.78 -7.83
CA GLU A 185 3.99 -20.57 -6.60
C GLU A 185 5.13 -20.03 -5.75
N ALA A 186 6.08 -19.30 -6.34
CA ALA A 186 7.16 -18.60 -5.65
C ALA A 186 6.84 -17.14 -5.34
N SER A 187 5.68 -16.63 -5.76
CA SER A 187 5.31 -15.23 -5.61
C SER A 187 4.85 -14.89 -4.19
N SER A 188 5.57 -13.99 -3.54
CA SER A 188 5.15 -13.37 -2.25
C SER A 188 3.82 -12.64 -2.38
N GLU A 189 3.55 -12.04 -3.55
CA GLU A 189 2.30 -11.34 -3.84
C GLU A 189 1.09 -12.30 -3.86
N ILE A 190 1.21 -13.48 -4.46
CA ILE A 190 0.15 -14.51 -4.44
C ILE A 190 -0.11 -14.99 -3.01
N THR A 191 0.95 -15.14 -2.22
CA THR A 191 0.83 -15.49 -0.81
C THR A 191 0.09 -14.40 -0.04
N ALA A 192 0.45 -13.13 -0.23
CA ALA A 192 -0.20 -11.99 0.40
C ALA A 192 -1.69 -11.86 0.00
N ILE A 193 -2.02 -12.06 -1.29
CA ILE A 193 -3.41 -12.07 -1.77
C ILE A 193 -4.22 -13.17 -1.08
N ARG A 194 -3.66 -14.38 -0.93
CA ARG A 194 -4.34 -15.49 -0.24
C ARG A 194 -4.57 -15.17 1.23
N GLU A 195 -3.52 -14.74 1.95
CA GLU A 195 -3.63 -14.34 3.37
C GLU A 195 -4.67 -13.21 3.54
N MET A 196 -4.71 -12.25 2.64
CA MET A 196 -5.68 -11.15 2.67
C MET A 196 -7.12 -11.64 2.49
N CYS A 197 -7.35 -12.62 1.60
CA CYS A 197 -8.66 -13.25 1.44
C CYS A 197 -9.09 -14.01 2.69
N ASP A 198 -8.16 -14.73 3.33
CA ASP A 198 -8.44 -15.48 4.58
C ASP A 198 -8.80 -14.54 5.74
N LEU A 199 -8.27 -13.34 5.74
CA LEU A 199 -8.47 -12.31 6.77
C LEU A 199 -9.61 -11.33 6.47
N LYS A 200 -10.38 -11.53 5.39
CA LYS A 200 -11.34 -10.53 4.88
C LYS A 200 -12.39 -10.08 5.88
N ASP A 201 -12.90 -11.01 6.66
CA ASP A 201 -13.99 -10.71 7.60
C ASP A 201 -13.47 -10.02 8.87
N GLU A 202 -12.23 -10.33 9.29
CA GLU A 202 -11.63 -9.78 10.50
C GLU A 202 -11.15 -8.33 10.30
N TYR A 203 -10.61 -8.01 9.10
CA TYR A 203 -10.02 -6.69 8.81
C TYR A 203 -10.81 -5.88 7.78
N ASN A 204 -12.09 -6.20 7.57
CA ASN A 204 -12.98 -5.48 6.65
C ASN A 204 -12.36 -5.32 5.24
N VAL A 205 -11.70 -6.38 4.77
CA VAL A 205 -11.18 -6.42 3.40
C VAL A 205 -12.34 -6.46 2.44
N LYS A 206 -12.33 -5.58 1.45
CA LYS A 206 -13.26 -5.61 0.33
C LYS A 206 -12.49 -5.95 -0.93
N GLY A 207 -13.18 -6.56 -1.86
CA GLY A 207 -12.61 -6.89 -3.15
C GLY A 207 -13.69 -7.13 -4.18
N ALA A 208 -13.27 -7.43 -5.39
CA ALA A 208 -14.17 -7.78 -6.48
C ALA A 208 -13.47 -8.60 -7.55
N VAL A 209 -14.28 -9.33 -8.31
CA VAL A 209 -13.87 -10.05 -9.52
C VAL A 209 -14.74 -9.57 -10.68
N LEU A 210 -14.11 -9.31 -11.82
CA LEU A 210 -14.77 -9.00 -13.07
C LEU A 210 -14.71 -10.20 -14.00
N TYR A 211 -15.84 -10.53 -14.60
CA TYR A 211 -15.99 -11.66 -15.51
C TYR A 211 -16.35 -11.18 -16.92
N VAL A 212 -15.86 -11.92 -17.92
CA VAL A 212 -16.25 -11.83 -19.33
C VAL A 212 -16.53 -13.26 -19.81
N ASP A 213 -17.70 -13.48 -20.40
CA ASP A 213 -18.14 -14.83 -20.86
C ASP A 213 -17.94 -15.90 -19.76
N SER A 214 -18.33 -15.56 -18.53
CA SER A 214 -18.19 -16.39 -17.30
C SER A 214 -16.74 -16.70 -16.89
N LYS A 215 -15.71 -16.12 -17.51
CA LYS A 215 -14.31 -16.26 -17.13
C LYS A 215 -13.88 -15.10 -16.25
N PRO A 216 -13.18 -15.29 -15.12
CA PRO A 216 -12.63 -14.22 -14.32
C PRO A 216 -11.46 -13.57 -15.07
N VAL A 217 -11.52 -12.26 -15.29
CA VAL A 217 -10.56 -11.50 -16.11
C VAL A 217 -9.84 -10.38 -15.36
N ALA A 218 -10.41 -9.95 -14.23
CA ALA A 218 -9.74 -9.00 -13.34
C ALA A 218 -10.17 -9.23 -11.89
N MET A 219 -9.29 -8.85 -10.97
CA MET A 219 -9.55 -8.86 -9.55
C MET A 219 -9.00 -7.60 -8.88
N THR A 220 -9.58 -7.22 -7.77
CA THR A 220 -9.06 -6.19 -6.87
C THR A 220 -9.33 -6.55 -5.43
N LEU A 221 -8.39 -6.22 -4.53
CA LEU A 221 -8.52 -6.35 -3.08
C LEU A 221 -8.03 -5.06 -2.43
N GLY A 222 -8.63 -4.69 -1.33
CA GLY A 222 -8.22 -3.54 -0.57
C GLY A 222 -8.59 -3.64 0.91
N SER A 223 -8.03 -2.73 1.71
CA SER A 223 -8.24 -2.63 3.14
C SER A 223 -8.26 -1.18 3.61
N GLU A 224 -8.79 -0.95 4.80
CA GLU A 224 -8.89 0.39 5.36
C GLU A 224 -7.54 0.86 5.94
N ILE A 225 -7.05 2.01 5.49
CA ILE A 225 -5.95 2.73 6.15
C ILE A 225 -6.49 3.53 7.33
N SER A 226 -7.59 4.25 7.12
CA SER A 226 -8.24 5.11 8.11
C SER A 226 -9.73 5.25 7.78
N PRO A 227 -10.56 5.82 8.66
CA PRO A 227 -11.97 6.08 8.34
C PRO A 227 -12.19 6.92 7.08
N LYS A 228 -11.18 7.70 6.67
CA LYS A 228 -11.23 8.56 5.48
C LYS A 228 -10.62 7.92 4.23
N VAL A 229 -9.71 6.94 4.39
CA VAL A 229 -8.86 6.43 3.30
C VAL A 229 -8.96 4.92 3.17
N TYR A 230 -9.28 4.46 1.98
CA TYR A 230 -9.25 3.04 1.61
C TYR A 230 -8.07 2.76 0.69
N ASP A 231 -7.35 1.67 0.93
CA ASP A 231 -6.18 1.24 0.18
C ASP A 231 -6.57 0.19 -0.86
N ILE A 232 -6.10 0.32 -2.08
CA ILE A 232 -6.14 -0.73 -3.10
C ILE A 232 -4.82 -1.47 -3.05
N ASN A 233 -4.76 -2.53 -2.24
CA ASN A 233 -3.55 -3.32 -2.05
C ASN A 233 -3.19 -4.15 -3.30
N PHE A 234 -4.20 -4.70 -3.98
CA PHE A 234 -4.00 -5.49 -5.18
C PHE A 234 -5.03 -5.15 -6.25
N GLU A 235 -4.59 -4.93 -7.47
CA GLU A 235 -5.44 -4.77 -8.65
C GLU A 235 -4.76 -5.45 -9.84
N LYS A 236 -5.30 -6.57 -10.32
CA LYS A 236 -4.76 -7.39 -11.39
C LYS A 236 -5.80 -7.60 -12.49
N ALA A 237 -5.35 -7.57 -13.73
CA ALA A 237 -6.23 -7.83 -14.87
C ALA A 237 -5.44 -8.41 -16.04
N LEU A 238 -6.08 -9.29 -16.82
CA LEU A 238 -5.50 -9.95 -17.98
C LEU A 238 -5.43 -8.98 -19.16
N ARG A 239 -4.26 -8.86 -19.78
CA ARG A 239 -3.96 -7.84 -20.80
C ARG A 239 -4.73 -8.03 -22.10
N GLU A 240 -5.19 -9.25 -22.39
CA GLU A 240 -5.97 -9.55 -23.59
C GLU A 240 -7.34 -8.82 -23.64
N TYR A 241 -7.85 -8.36 -22.47
CA TYR A 241 -9.13 -7.64 -22.37
C TYR A 241 -8.89 -6.13 -22.34
N ASP A 242 -8.95 -5.49 -23.52
CA ASP A 242 -8.68 -4.04 -23.65
C ASP A 242 -9.66 -3.20 -22.80
N GLY A 243 -9.12 -2.34 -21.95
CA GLY A 243 -9.88 -1.46 -21.05
C GLY A 243 -10.24 -2.09 -19.70
N VAL A 244 -9.93 -3.36 -19.45
CA VAL A 244 -10.32 -4.10 -18.25
C VAL A 244 -9.88 -3.44 -16.95
N TYR A 245 -8.64 -2.90 -16.88
CA TYR A 245 -8.16 -2.15 -15.70
C TYR A 245 -9.00 -0.91 -15.41
N ALA A 246 -9.49 -0.22 -16.45
CA ALA A 246 -10.34 0.95 -16.22
C ALA A 246 -11.71 0.54 -15.68
N VAL A 247 -12.21 -0.61 -16.10
CA VAL A 247 -13.50 -1.14 -15.64
C VAL A 247 -13.43 -1.59 -14.21
N ILE A 248 -12.48 -2.48 -13.86
CA ILE A 248 -12.38 -3.01 -12.49
C ILE A 248 -12.15 -1.88 -11.48
N ASN A 249 -11.26 -0.92 -11.79
CA ASN A 249 -11.00 0.23 -10.94
C ASN A 249 -12.25 1.09 -10.73
N ASN A 250 -12.97 1.43 -11.79
CA ASN A 250 -14.19 2.25 -11.71
C ASN A 250 -15.32 1.55 -10.98
N GLU A 251 -15.60 0.28 -11.31
CA GLU A 251 -16.67 -0.49 -10.65
C GLU A 251 -16.36 -0.68 -9.17
N PHE A 252 -15.11 -0.98 -8.81
CA PHE A 252 -14.73 -1.14 -7.40
C PHE A 252 -14.80 0.19 -6.64
N ALA A 253 -14.33 1.31 -7.24
CA ALA A 253 -14.42 2.62 -6.62
C ALA A 253 -15.86 3.03 -6.28
N LYS A 254 -16.86 2.61 -7.07
CA LYS A 254 -18.29 2.84 -6.78
C LYS A 254 -18.74 2.18 -5.46
N THR A 255 -18.09 1.11 -5.03
CA THR A 255 -18.38 0.41 -3.77
C THR A 255 -17.70 1.06 -2.56
N LEU A 256 -16.81 2.04 -2.78
CA LEU A 256 -15.96 2.69 -1.76
C LEU A 256 -16.34 4.16 -1.50
N THR A 257 -17.51 4.61 -1.94
CA THR A 257 -17.93 6.03 -1.86
C THR A 257 -18.13 6.57 -0.45
N GLN A 258 -18.13 5.71 0.57
CA GLN A 258 -18.16 6.09 1.98
C GLN A 258 -16.79 6.62 2.48
N TYR A 259 -15.68 6.30 1.78
CA TYR A 259 -14.37 6.87 2.05
C TYR A 259 -14.19 8.17 1.25
N GLU A 260 -13.51 9.14 1.83
CA GLU A 260 -13.18 10.39 1.13
C GLU A 260 -12.13 10.15 0.06
N TYR A 261 -11.14 9.30 0.37
CA TYR A 261 -10.01 9.02 -0.49
C TYR A 261 -9.81 7.52 -0.75
N ILE A 262 -9.21 7.22 -1.90
CA ILE A 262 -8.67 5.92 -2.27
C ILE A 262 -7.17 6.09 -2.51
N ASN A 263 -6.34 5.38 -1.73
CA ASN A 263 -4.92 5.21 -2.00
C ASN A 263 -4.74 4.05 -2.99
N ARG A 264 -3.87 4.22 -3.98
CA ARG A 264 -3.51 3.15 -4.94
C ARG A 264 -2.01 2.87 -4.92
N GLU A 265 -1.38 3.12 -3.77
CA GLU A 265 0.02 2.85 -3.45
C GLU A 265 1.02 3.50 -4.44
N GLU A 266 2.27 3.08 -4.39
CA GLU A 266 3.40 3.60 -5.15
C GLU A 266 3.51 3.04 -6.57
N ASP A 267 4.37 3.64 -7.40
CA ASP A 267 4.67 3.19 -8.77
C ASP A 267 5.92 2.30 -8.89
N MET A 268 6.61 2.06 -7.77
CA MET A 268 7.82 1.21 -7.71
C MET A 268 8.92 1.63 -8.71
N GLY A 269 8.93 2.88 -9.15
CA GLY A 269 9.85 3.39 -10.18
C GLY A 269 9.55 2.91 -11.61
N LEU A 270 8.42 2.24 -11.83
CA LEU A 270 8.01 1.73 -13.15
C LEU A 270 7.28 2.81 -13.95
N GLU A 271 7.90 3.31 -15.01
CA GLU A 271 7.35 4.41 -15.85
C GLU A 271 5.93 4.13 -16.38
N GLY A 272 5.63 2.88 -16.75
CA GLY A 272 4.30 2.48 -17.22
C GLY A 272 3.24 2.61 -16.12
N LEU A 273 3.58 2.16 -14.90
CA LEU A 273 2.70 2.22 -13.74
C LEU A 273 2.50 3.67 -13.30
N LYS A 274 3.57 4.46 -13.24
CA LYS A 274 3.55 5.90 -12.96
C LYS A 274 2.62 6.66 -13.91
N LYS A 275 2.80 6.44 -15.23
CA LYS A 275 1.94 7.03 -16.26
C LYS A 275 0.47 6.62 -16.08
N SER A 276 0.23 5.36 -15.75
CA SER A 276 -1.11 4.85 -15.47
C SER A 276 -1.73 5.59 -14.26
N LYS A 277 -1.02 5.65 -13.13
CA LYS A 277 -1.49 6.30 -11.90
C LYS A 277 -1.76 7.80 -12.13
N LEU A 278 -0.82 8.53 -12.73
CA LEU A 278 -0.99 9.95 -13.07
C LEU A 278 -2.18 10.22 -14.01
N SER A 279 -2.51 9.28 -14.89
CA SER A 279 -3.63 9.43 -15.83
C SER A 279 -5.01 9.45 -15.15
N TYR A 280 -5.10 9.09 -13.88
CA TYR A 280 -6.30 9.21 -13.04
C TYR A 280 -6.37 10.49 -12.23
N ASN A 281 -5.41 11.43 -12.43
CA ASN A 281 -5.36 12.75 -11.81
C ASN A 281 -5.43 12.68 -10.26
N PRO A 282 -4.41 12.12 -9.59
CA PRO A 282 -4.38 12.05 -8.13
C PRO A 282 -4.51 13.46 -7.52
N VAL A 283 -5.28 13.57 -6.44
CA VAL A 283 -5.45 14.83 -5.70
C VAL A 283 -4.32 15.06 -4.71
N ILE A 284 -3.68 13.97 -4.25
CA ILE A 284 -2.50 14.00 -3.40
C ILE A 284 -1.48 13.03 -3.98
N ILE A 285 -0.24 13.48 -4.07
CA ILE A 285 0.93 12.62 -4.22
C ILE A 285 1.66 12.72 -2.90
N LEU A 286 1.61 11.63 -2.12
CA LEU A 286 2.18 11.59 -0.79
C LEU A 286 3.69 11.33 -0.91
N ASP A 287 4.45 12.41 -0.89
CA ASP A 287 5.92 12.34 -1.00
C ASP A 287 6.54 11.48 0.11
N ARG A 288 7.63 10.78 -0.26
CA ARG A 288 8.47 10.02 0.66
C ARG A 288 9.90 10.52 0.65
N TRP A 289 10.51 10.53 1.82
CA TRP A 289 11.87 10.99 2.05
C TRP A 289 12.64 10.01 2.93
N ASN A 290 13.94 9.93 2.72
CA ASN A 290 14.87 9.25 3.62
C ASN A 290 15.77 10.31 4.25
N ALA A 291 15.93 10.25 5.58
CA ALA A 291 16.83 11.10 6.34
C ALA A 291 18.13 10.32 6.64
N ILE A 292 19.25 10.85 6.17
CA ILE A 292 20.58 10.27 6.33
C ILE A 292 21.39 11.21 7.22
N PRO A 293 22.07 10.73 8.29
CA PRO A 293 22.90 11.60 9.13
C PRO A 293 23.95 12.32 8.32
N LYS A 294 24.11 13.62 8.55
CA LYS A 294 25.22 14.37 7.96
C LYS A 294 26.55 13.82 8.42
N LYS A 295 27.46 13.60 7.50
CA LYS A 295 28.85 13.27 7.83
C LYS A 295 29.44 14.47 8.58
N ARG A 296 29.97 14.21 9.76
CA ARG A 296 30.74 15.22 10.54
C ARG A 296 32.06 15.49 9.88
#